data_57ca43d634f0edd923d47ab1554c19a8
#
_entry.id   57ca43d634f0edd923d47ab1554c19a8
#
_cell.length_a   1.000
_cell.length_b   1.000
_cell.length_c   1.000
_cell.angle_alpha   90.00
_cell.angle_beta   90.00
_cell.angle_gamma   90.00
#
_symmetry.space_group_name_H-M   'P 1'
#
loop_
_entity.id
_entity.type
_entity.pdbx_description
1 polymer ?
#
loop_
_entity_poly.entity_id
_entity_poly.type
_entity_poly.pdbx_seq_one_letter_code
_entity_poly.pdbx_strand_id
1 'polypeptide(L)'
;MKEATAKITGISEKDGKTLVTLDQTIFFPTGGGQSCDVGKLGGYDVVDVFEADDDIFHEVCTTQVLDGDREQNSLQIGDEIEISIDWAHRFDNMQRHCGEHIMSGIFFELYGGVNRGFHMGEDYMTIDISLEEKPEFNKITWEMAKEVELRTNMVIWQNLPVITRHFDKREEAENLPLRKALAFDEDITIVCVGSVDNPADCVACCGTHPATAGQVGMVKIYKVESNKGMFRIYFEAGERAFRQYQERFDVLTILENKLSAGFSDLMDKYEAQQEKVKESKNQLYHLKKAVIKKEAEEIKNNMRPAFAKKYDILSINDILDIGKELQGSIDTIAFLVHSPSNTVLLFSDKHDCGKLVKENASIYGGKGGGRKQSARAIFTKEEYVDTFMDLIEKHLR
;
A
#
# COMPACT_ATOMS: atom_id res chain seq x y z
N MET A 1 22.29 17.85 -20.90
CA MET A 1 22.53 17.21 -22.21
C MET A 1 21.60 15.99 -22.30
N LYS A 2 20.95 15.75 -23.45
CA LYS A 2 20.03 14.61 -23.60
C LYS A 2 20.58 13.57 -24.58
N GLU A 3 21.43 14.01 -25.47
CA GLU A 3 22.02 13.23 -26.54
C GLU A 3 23.51 13.60 -26.66
N ALA A 4 24.33 12.65 -27.02
CA ALA A 4 25.75 12.83 -27.31
C ALA A 4 26.24 11.72 -28.25
N THR A 5 27.45 11.87 -28.75
CA THR A 5 28.17 10.81 -29.45
C THR A 5 29.30 10.32 -28.55
N ALA A 6 29.51 9.01 -28.50
CA ALA A 6 30.58 8.40 -27.73
C ALA A 6 31.22 7.24 -28.49
N LYS A 7 32.47 6.89 -28.13
CA LYS A 7 33.19 5.76 -28.70
C LYS A 7 33.17 4.58 -27.75
N ILE A 8 32.88 3.38 -28.25
CA ILE A 8 32.93 2.15 -27.47
C ILE A 8 34.38 1.82 -27.13
N THR A 9 34.71 1.76 -25.86
CA THR A 9 36.05 1.39 -25.33
C THR A 9 36.13 -0.08 -24.94
N GLY A 10 34.99 -0.68 -24.54
CA GLY A 10 34.95 -2.09 -24.16
C GLY A 10 33.58 -2.69 -24.30
N ILE A 11 33.56 -4.01 -24.54
CA ILE A 11 32.36 -4.83 -24.53
C ILE A 11 32.65 -6.10 -23.78
N SER A 12 31.83 -6.47 -22.82
CA SER A 12 31.98 -7.70 -22.06
C SER A 12 30.63 -8.36 -21.83
N GLU A 13 30.63 -9.67 -21.65
CA GLU A 13 29.46 -10.43 -21.24
C GLU A 13 29.66 -10.97 -19.81
N LYS A 14 28.73 -10.72 -18.93
CA LYS A 14 28.73 -11.19 -17.55
C LYS A 14 27.29 -11.58 -17.15
N ASP A 15 27.14 -12.82 -16.66
CA ASP A 15 25.86 -13.36 -16.19
C ASP A 15 24.72 -13.26 -17.22
N GLY A 16 25.03 -13.37 -18.53
CA GLY A 16 24.09 -13.26 -19.62
C GLY A 16 23.67 -11.80 -19.96
N LYS A 17 24.39 -10.82 -19.43
CA LYS A 17 24.22 -9.39 -19.67
C LYS A 17 25.34 -8.87 -20.54
N THR A 18 25.02 -8.04 -21.52
CA THR A 18 26.01 -7.35 -22.35
C THR A 18 26.31 -6.00 -21.69
N LEU A 19 27.56 -5.79 -21.33
CA LEU A 19 28.06 -4.57 -20.69
C LEU A 19 28.96 -3.81 -21.65
N VAL A 20 28.71 -2.52 -21.82
CA VAL A 20 29.49 -1.62 -22.70
C VAL A 20 30.10 -0.50 -21.90
N THR A 21 31.38 -0.21 -22.12
CA THR A 21 32.08 0.97 -21.60
C THR A 21 32.34 1.97 -22.76
N LEU A 22 32.36 3.26 -22.43
CA LEU A 22 32.49 4.37 -23.39
C LEU A 22 33.64 5.30 -23.00
N ASP A 23 34.20 6.03 -23.96
CA ASP A 23 35.17 7.08 -23.70
C ASP A 23 34.61 8.30 -22.98
N GLN A 24 33.31 8.54 -23.15
CA GLN A 24 32.52 9.53 -22.40
C GLN A 24 31.06 9.10 -22.34
N THR A 25 30.38 9.47 -21.26
CA THR A 25 28.95 9.16 -21.12
C THR A 25 28.15 10.32 -20.54
N ILE A 26 26.87 10.41 -20.95
CA ILE A 26 25.87 11.29 -20.36
C ILE A 26 24.94 10.55 -19.39
N PHE A 27 25.05 9.22 -19.32
CA PHE A 27 24.27 8.41 -18.39
C PHE A 27 24.80 8.58 -16.98
N PHE A 28 23.91 8.80 -16.03
CA PHE A 28 24.21 8.79 -14.61
C PHE A 28 24.19 7.35 -14.10
N PRO A 29 25.27 6.87 -13.50
CA PRO A 29 25.29 5.56 -12.85
C PRO A 29 24.52 5.58 -11.52
N THR A 30 24.02 4.44 -11.07
CA THR A 30 23.40 4.33 -9.75
C THR A 30 24.38 4.81 -8.68
N GLY A 31 23.96 5.82 -7.89
CA GLY A 31 24.83 6.38 -6.84
C GLY A 31 24.12 7.42 -5.98
N GLY A 32 24.62 7.64 -4.75
CA GLY A 32 24.07 8.68 -3.85
C GLY A 32 22.58 8.53 -3.48
N GLY A 33 22.02 7.31 -3.58
CA GLY A 33 20.59 7.04 -3.35
C GLY A 33 19.70 7.29 -4.58
N GLN A 34 20.26 7.76 -5.70
CA GLN A 34 19.56 7.95 -6.97
C GLN A 34 19.77 6.73 -7.88
N SER A 35 18.69 6.30 -8.54
CA SER A 35 18.74 5.26 -9.58
C SER A 35 19.47 5.75 -10.83
N CYS A 36 20.07 4.83 -11.58
CA CYS A 36 20.72 5.14 -12.85
C CYS A 36 19.77 5.68 -13.90
N ASP A 37 20.33 6.25 -14.95
CA ASP A 37 19.58 6.56 -16.15
C ASP A 37 19.32 5.31 -16.98
N VAL A 38 18.26 5.41 -17.76
CA VAL A 38 17.95 4.51 -18.86
C VAL A 38 17.89 5.29 -20.17
N GLY A 39 17.96 4.60 -21.31
CA GLY A 39 17.93 5.25 -22.60
C GLY A 39 18.40 4.35 -23.74
N LYS A 40 19.12 4.92 -24.71
CA LYS A 40 19.61 4.17 -25.88
C LYS A 40 21.09 4.41 -26.14
N LEU A 41 21.76 3.35 -26.58
CA LEU A 41 23.16 3.30 -26.94
C LEU A 41 23.27 2.59 -28.30
N GLY A 42 23.57 3.33 -29.38
CA GLY A 42 23.67 2.79 -30.74
C GLY A 42 22.41 2.06 -31.22
N GLY A 43 21.21 2.43 -30.67
CA GLY A 43 19.93 1.79 -30.98
C GLY A 43 19.51 0.70 -30.01
N TYR A 44 20.38 0.23 -29.12
CA TYR A 44 20.09 -0.72 -28.05
C TYR A 44 19.57 0.00 -26.83
N ASP A 45 18.62 -0.62 -26.11
CA ASP A 45 18.14 -0.06 -24.84
C ASP A 45 19.18 -0.28 -23.73
N VAL A 46 19.47 0.79 -23.01
CA VAL A 46 20.26 0.79 -21.77
C VAL A 46 19.30 0.62 -20.60
N VAL A 47 19.46 -0.47 -19.85
CA VAL A 47 18.54 -0.83 -18.76
C VAL A 47 19.15 -0.66 -17.37
N ASP A 48 20.48 -0.63 -17.26
CA ASP A 48 21.20 -0.37 -16.02
C ASP A 48 22.53 0.34 -16.33
N VAL A 49 22.96 1.22 -15.43
CA VAL A 49 24.26 1.91 -15.51
C VAL A 49 24.87 1.93 -14.11
N PHE A 50 26.08 1.44 -13.98
CA PHE A 50 26.78 1.37 -12.71
C PHE A 50 28.27 1.63 -12.86
N GLU A 51 28.91 2.05 -11.79
CA GLU A 51 30.34 2.28 -11.71
C GLU A 51 31.04 1.09 -11.07
N ALA A 52 32.12 0.60 -11.68
CA ALA A 52 32.98 -0.44 -11.14
C ALA A 52 34.37 -0.31 -11.73
N ASP A 53 35.42 -0.60 -10.95
CA ASP A 53 36.82 -0.61 -11.40
C ASP A 53 37.24 0.68 -12.12
N ASP A 54 36.78 1.85 -11.65
CA ASP A 54 36.99 3.18 -12.21
C ASP A 54 36.34 3.41 -13.60
N ASP A 55 35.48 2.50 -14.07
CA ASP A 55 34.78 2.60 -15.34
C ASP A 55 33.25 2.64 -15.12
N ILE A 56 32.53 3.27 -16.07
CA ILE A 56 31.08 3.28 -16.11
C ILE A 56 30.57 2.25 -17.10
N PHE A 57 29.88 1.24 -16.60
CA PHE A 57 29.28 0.15 -17.36
C PHE A 57 27.82 0.42 -17.70
N HIS A 58 27.48 0.20 -18.97
CA HIS A 58 26.11 0.31 -19.47
C HIS A 58 25.61 -1.08 -19.83
N GLU A 59 24.60 -1.59 -19.10
CA GLU A 59 23.93 -2.85 -19.44
C GLU A 59 22.97 -2.59 -20.61
N VAL A 60 23.22 -3.25 -21.75
CA VAL A 60 22.40 -3.12 -22.95
C VAL A 60 21.59 -4.37 -23.23
N CYS A 61 20.33 -4.18 -23.61
CA CYS A 61 19.45 -5.26 -24.00
C CYS A 61 19.68 -5.67 -25.46
N THR A 62 20.32 -6.80 -25.70
CA THR A 62 20.64 -7.31 -27.03
C THR A 62 19.52 -8.16 -27.66
N THR A 63 18.42 -8.45 -26.95
CA THR A 63 17.34 -9.35 -27.37
C THR A 63 16.17 -8.63 -28.07
N GLN A 64 16.30 -7.38 -28.47
CA GLN A 64 15.19 -6.67 -29.13
C GLN A 64 14.98 -7.16 -30.56
N VAL A 65 13.81 -7.75 -30.77
CA VAL A 65 13.23 -7.95 -32.11
C VAL A 65 12.73 -6.60 -32.61
N LEU A 66 13.45 -5.94 -33.50
CA LEU A 66 12.96 -4.74 -34.15
C LEU A 66 12.04 -5.12 -35.30
N ASP A 67 10.89 -4.44 -35.36
CA ASP A 67 10.03 -4.38 -36.54
C ASP A 67 10.86 -3.88 -37.75
N GLY A 68 11.07 -4.77 -38.71
CA GLY A 68 11.40 -4.49 -40.07
C GLY A 68 12.86 -4.15 -40.44
N ASP A 69 13.52 -5.09 -41.10
CA ASP A 69 14.56 -4.91 -42.15
C ASP A 69 15.73 -3.92 -41.91
N ARG A 70 16.28 -3.82 -40.71
CA ARG A 70 17.65 -3.34 -40.51
C ARG A 70 18.47 -4.44 -39.83
N GLU A 71 19.47 -4.97 -40.59
CA GLU A 71 20.57 -5.74 -40.01
C GLU A 71 21.15 -4.88 -38.87
N GLN A 72 20.95 -5.30 -37.63
CA GLN A 72 21.61 -4.70 -36.47
C GLN A 72 23.10 -4.99 -36.61
N ASN A 73 23.88 -3.98 -36.94
CA ASN A 73 25.32 -4.07 -36.84
C ASN A 73 25.66 -4.39 -35.38
N SER A 74 26.31 -5.51 -35.14
CA SER A 74 26.82 -5.86 -33.80
C SER A 74 27.74 -4.74 -33.32
N LEU A 75 27.54 -4.26 -32.07
CA LEU A 75 28.42 -3.27 -31.45
C LEU A 75 29.87 -3.79 -31.49
N GLN A 76 30.81 -2.92 -31.87
CA GLN A 76 32.24 -3.25 -31.91
C GLN A 76 33.05 -2.22 -31.13
N ILE A 77 34.13 -2.67 -30.51
CA ILE A 77 35.07 -1.77 -29.85
C ILE A 77 35.65 -0.83 -30.91
N GLY A 78 35.60 0.46 -30.64
CA GLY A 78 36.07 1.49 -31.51
C GLY A 78 34.96 2.17 -32.34
N ASP A 79 33.72 1.63 -32.35
CA ASP A 79 32.59 2.26 -33.01
C ASP A 79 32.25 3.60 -32.36
N GLU A 80 31.94 4.58 -33.17
CA GLU A 80 31.36 5.85 -32.75
C GLU A 80 29.84 5.73 -32.85
N ILE A 81 29.15 5.90 -31.71
CA ILE A 81 27.71 5.69 -31.61
C ILE A 81 26.99 6.86 -30.96
N GLU A 82 25.73 7.03 -31.32
CA GLU A 82 24.84 7.97 -30.66
C GLU A 82 24.33 7.38 -29.34
N ILE A 83 24.37 8.18 -28.30
CA ILE A 83 23.81 7.86 -26.98
C ILE A 83 22.72 8.88 -26.62
N SER A 84 21.61 8.39 -26.08
CA SER A 84 20.49 9.24 -25.63
C SER A 84 19.86 8.72 -24.35
N ILE A 85 19.63 9.61 -23.41
CA ILE A 85 18.95 9.27 -22.16
C ILE A 85 17.43 9.44 -22.29
N ASP A 86 16.67 8.58 -21.59
CA ASP A 86 15.26 8.85 -21.33
C ASP A 86 15.15 10.07 -20.40
N TRP A 87 14.80 11.20 -21.02
CA TRP A 87 14.73 12.45 -20.29
C TRP A 87 13.59 12.50 -19.29
N ALA A 88 12.50 11.78 -19.53
CA ALA A 88 11.39 11.73 -18.57
C ALA A 88 11.84 11.00 -17.28
N HIS A 89 12.52 9.86 -17.43
CA HIS A 89 13.12 9.13 -16.33
C HIS A 89 14.18 9.95 -15.56
N ARG A 90 15.12 10.59 -16.30
CA ARG A 90 16.15 11.46 -15.70
C ARG A 90 15.51 12.62 -14.93
N PHE A 91 14.54 13.29 -15.52
CA PHE A 91 13.92 14.47 -14.94
C PHE A 91 13.08 14.11 -13.70
N ASP A 92 12.38 12.97 -13.70
CA ASP A 92 11.71 12.42 -12.54
C ASP A 92 12.70 12.21 -11.37
N ASN A 93 13.83 11.55 -11.63
CA ASN A 93 14.88 11.38 -10.62
C ASN A 93 15.45 12.71 -10.12
N MET A 94 15.67 13.70 -11.01
CA MET A 94 16.14 15.03 -10.63
C MET A 94 15.13 15.78 -9.76
N GLN A 95 13.83 15.70 -10.05
CA GLN A 95 12.77 16.30 -9.24
C GLN A 95 12.75 15.68 -7.83
N ARG A 96 12.81 14.37 -7.75
CA ARG A 96 12.78 13.60 -6.52
C ARG A 96 14.00 13.88 -5.65
N HIS A 97 15.18 13.85 -6.24
CA HIS A 97 16.43 14.09 -5.52
C HIS A 97 16.53 15.54 -5.01
N CYS A 98 16.24 16.52 -5.85
CA CYS A 98 16.25 17.93 -5.44
C CYS A 98 15.16 18.22 -4.38
N GLY A 99 14.00 17.59 -4.48
CA GLY A 99 12.94 17.67 -3.47
C GLY A 99 13.40 17.14 -2.11
N GLU A 100 14.18 16.04 -2.09
CA GLU A 100 14.83 15.52 -0.88
C GLU A 100 15.78 16.54 -0.27
N HIS A 101 16.68 17.13 -1.08
CA HIS A 101 17.63 18.14 -0.62
C HIS A 101 16.94 19.29 0.08
N ILE A 102 15.96 19.90 -0.57
CA ILE A 102 15.23 21.05 0.01
C ILE A 102 14.57 20.64 1.32
N MET A 103 13.87 19.49 1.35
CA MET A 103 13.17 19.03 2.53
C MET A 103 14.11 18.70 3.69
N SER A 104 15.24 18.06 3.41
CA SER A 104 16.28 17.78 4.42
C SER A 104 16.92 19.06 4.97
N GLY A 105 17.14 20.08 4.11
CA GLY A 105 17.59 21.40 4.54
C GLY A 105 16.62 22.07 5.50
N ILE A 106 15.32 22.03 5.19
CA ILE A 106 14.27 22.59 6.05
C ILE A 106 14.12 21.82 7.38
N PHE A 107 14.23 20.47 7.38
CA PHE A 107 14.28 19.71 8.64
C PHE A 107 15.47 20.13 9.52
N PHE A 108 16.62 20.36 8.90
CA PHE A 108 17.81 20.82 9.61
C PHE A 108 17.63 22.24 10.16
N GLU A 109 17.16 23.17 9.36
CA GLU A 109 16.93 24.57 9.75
C GLU A 109 15.97 24.66 10.96
N LEU A 110 14.79 24.05 10.84
CA LEU A 110 13.72 24.18 11.83
C LEU A 110 14.00 23.38 13.10
N TYR A 111 14.41 22.13 12.93
CA TYR A 111 14.43 21.15 14.02
C TYR A 111 15.81 20.54 14.30
N GLY A 112 16.88 20.97 13.62
CA GLY A 112 18.19 20.31 13.71
C GLY A 112 18.14 18.87 13.20
N GLY A 113 17.20 18.57 12.33
CA GLY A 113 16.98 17.22 11.80
C GLY A 113 18.05 16.82 10.80
N VAL A 114 18.92 15.89 11.19
CA VAL A 114 20.00 15.39 10.32
C VAL A 114 19.49 14.18 9.53
N ASN A 115 19.48 14.28 8.20
CA ASN A 115 19.19 13.13 7.35
C ASN A 115 20.34 12.12 7.40
N ARG A 116 20.07 10.93 7.92
CA ARG A 116 21.02 9.80 8.05
C ARG A 116 20.86 8.72 7.00
N GLY A 117 19.75 8.75 6.25
CA GLY A 117 19.47 7.78 5.20
C GLY A 117 18.49 8.31 4.17
N PHE A 118 18.77 8.10 2.91
CA PHE A 118 17.90 8.41 1.79
C PHE A 118 17.70 7.15 0.93
N HIS A 119 16.46 6.92 0.53
CA HIS A 119 16.11 5.85 -0.38
C HIS A 119 15.05 6.34 -1.38
N MET A 120 15.37 6.22 -2.66
CA MET A 120 14.48 6.54 -3.77
C MET A 120 13.81 5.25 -4.26
N GLY A 121 12.71 4.87 -3.59
CA GLY A 121 11.96 3.67 -3.93
C GLY A 121 11.08 3.87 -5.17
N GLU A 122 10.44 2.79 -5.60
CA GLU A 122 9.56 2.79 -6.78
C GLU A 122 8.25 3.52 -6.49
N ASP A 123 7.60 3.26 -5.34
CA ASP A 123 6.30 3.82 -4.95
C ASP A 123 6.42 5.15 -4.19
N TYR A 124 7.49 5.34 -3.42
CA TYR A 124 7.75 6.53 -2.60
C TYR A 124 9.23 6.63 -2.23
N MET A 125 9.62 7.82 -1.83
CA MET A 125 10.92 8.07 -1.23
C MET A 125 10.87 8.03 0.29
N THR A 126 12.00 7.74 0.93
CA THR A 126 12.15 7.87 2.38
C THR A 126 13.43 8.58 2.76
N ILE A 127 13.36 9.39 3.82
CA ILE A 127 14.54 9.86 4.56
C ILE A 127 14.41 9.46 6.02
N ASP A 128 15.54 9.16 6.64
CA ASP A 128 15.64 8.87 8.08
C ASP A 128 16.26 10.08 8.80
N ILE A 129 15.45 10.80 9.57
CA ILE A 129 15.84 12.03 10.28
C ILE A 129 16.20 11.72 11.73
N SER A 130 17.42 12.08 12.14
CA SER A 130 17.88 12.11 13.53
C SER A 130 17.72 13.52 14.10
N LEU A 131 17.26 13.65 15.36
CA LEU A 131 17.09 14.94 16.07
C LEU A 131 18.22 15.21 17.07
N GLU A 132 19.40 14.67 16.85
CA GLU A 132 20.55 14.76 17.78
C GLU A 132 21.11 16.17 17.95
N GLU A 133 20.95 17.05 16.95
CA GLU A 133 21.46 18.43 16.99
C GLU A 133 20.61 19.36 17.86
N LYS A 134 19.31 19.06 18.05
CA LYS A 134 18.40 19.83 18.91
C LYS A 134 17.64 18.89 19.85
N PRO A 135 18.24 18.46 20.97
CA PRO A 135 17.66 17.44 21.87
C PRO A 135 16.33 17.85 22.52
N GLU A 136 15.96 19.14 22.49
CA GLU A 136 14.64 19.60 22.92
C GLU A 136 13.50 19.00 22.06
N PHE A 137 13.78 18.60 20.84
CA PHE A 137 12.86 17.86 20.00
C PHE A 137 13.11 16.36 20.13
N ASN A 138 12.21 15.64 20.76
CA ASN A 138 12.33 14.18 20.98
C ASN A 138 11.50 13.34 20.02
N LYS A 139 10.73 13.97 19.14
CA LYS A 139 9.90 13.34 18.12
C LYS A 139 9.60 14.28 16.97
N ILE A 140 9.32 13.75 15.81
CA ILE A 140 8.72 14.49 14.69
C ILE A 140 7.22 14.20 14.70
N THR A 141 6.41 15.23 14.97
CA THR A 141 4.95 15.12 14.92
C THR A 141 4.45 15.34 13.50
N TRP A 142 3.17 15.02 13.28
CA TRP A 142 2.54 15.27 11.98
C TRP A 142 2.44 16.76 11.66
N GLU A 143 2.24 17.61 12.67
CA GLU A 143 2.23 19.06 12.54
C GLU A 143 3.60 19.60 12.09
N MET A 144 4.69 19.12 12.69
CA MET A 144 6.06 19.46 12.30
C MET A 144 6.33 19.02 10.84
N ALA A 145 5.91 17.82 10.47
CA ALA A 145 6.06 17.34 9.10
C ALA A 145 5.28 18.21 8.09
N LYS A 146 4.06 18.62 8.41
CA LYS A 146 3.29 19.57 7.59
C LYS A 146 3.93 20.94 7.47
N GLU A 147 4.55 21.43 8.53
CA GLU A 147 5.29 22.69 8.48
C GLU A 147 6.52 22.58 7.57
N VAL A 148 7.30 21.51 7.69
CA VAL A 148 8.42 21.22 6.78
C VAL A 148 7.95 21.12 5.35
N GLU A 149 6.86 20.37 5.08
CA GLU A 149 6.27 20.26 3.75
C GLU A 149 5.92 21.62 3.15
N LEU A 150 5.24 22.47 3.93
CA LEU A 150 4.86 23.80 3.48
C LEU A 150 6.10 24.65 3.18
N ARG A 151 7.09 24.67 4.09
CA ARG A 151 8.33 25.45 3.91
C ARG A 151 9.13 24.96 2.71
N THR A 152 9.23 23.65 2.52
CA THR A 152 9.84 23.03 1.34
C THR A 152 9.17 23.52 0.05
N ASN A 153 7.83 23.50 -0.01
CA ASN A 153 7.11 24.01 -1.18
C ASN A 153 7.25 25.53 -1.35
N MET A 154 7.38 26.29 -0.30
CA MET A 154 7.67 27.74 -0.42
C MET A 154 9.04 28.00 -1.06
N VAL A 155 10.07 27.20 -0.78
CA VAL A 155 11.37 27.26 -1.46
C VAL A 155 11.23 26.90 -2.93
N ILE A 156 10.48 25.86 -3.25
CA ILE A 156 10.17 25.42 -4.62
C ILE A 156 9.50 26.58 -5.40
N TRP A 157 8.49 27.23 -4.81
CA TRP A 157 7.74 28.33 -5.44
C TRP A 157 8.57 29.60 -5.65
N GLN A 158 9.61 29.80 -4.86
CA GLN A 158 10.57 30.91 -5.06
C GLN A 158 11.44 30.68 -6.31
N ASN A 159 11.47 29.45 -6.83
CA ASN A 159 12.24 29.07 -8.03
C ASN A 159 13.72 29.46 -7.94
N LEU A 160 14.34 29.22 -6.78
CA LEU A 160 15.73 29.53 -6.54
C LEU A 160 16.65 28.70 -7.46
N PRO A 161 17.85 29.23 -7.84
CA PRO A 161 18.81 28.46 -8.62
C PRO A 161 19.33 27.25 -7.82
N VAL A 162 19.59 26.16 -8.51
CA VAL A 162 20.34 25.01 -7.98
C VAL A 162 21.74 25.08 -8.53
N ILE A 163 22.72 25.30 -7.64
CA ILE A 163 24.12 25.58 -7.99
C ILE A 163 24.95 24.36 -7.67
N THR A 164 25.57 23.77 -8.68
CA THR A 164 26.53 22.68 -8.52
C THR A 164 27.95 23.24 -8.68
N ARG A 165 28.83 22.94 -7.73
CA ARG A 165 30.24 23.32 -7.77
C ARG A 165 31.10 22.12 -7.48
N HIS A 166 32.20 22.02 -8.23
CA HIS A 166 33.21 20.99 -8.04
C HIS A 166 34.45 21.60 -7.37
N PHE A 167 35.05 20.87 -6.47
CA PHE A 167 36.23 21.25 -5.69
C PHE A 167 37.23 20.09 -5.69
N ASP A 168 38.44 20.40 -6.07
CA ASP A 168 39.54 19.39 -6.06
C ASP A 168 39.93 18.99 -4.63
N LYS A 169 39.82 19.91 -3.67
CA LYS A 169 40.20 19.70 -2.27
C LYS A 169 39.13 20.17 -1.28
N ARG A 170 39.15 19.49 -0.14
CA ARG A 170 38.23 19.75 0.99
C ARG A 170 38.29 21.19 1.52
N GLU A 171 39.52 21.72 1.67
CA GLU A 171 39.68 23.07 2.25
C GLU A 171 38.98 24.17 1.45
N GLU A 172 38.75 23.96 0.15
CA GLU A 172 38.04 24.90 -0.71
C GLU A 172 36.53 24.84 -0.50
N ALA A 173 36.00 23.64 -0.21
CA ALA A 173 34.57 23.37 -0.01
C ALA A 173 34.09 23.65 1.43
N GLU A 174 34.97 23.54 2.46
CA GLU A 174 34.63 23.69 3.88
C GLU A 174 34.12 25.11 4.25
N ASN A 175 34.39 26.11 3.44
CA ASN A 175 33.93 27.49 3.67
C ASN A 175 32.45 27.68 3.30
N LEU A 176 31.81 26.71 2.72
CA LEU A 176 30.38 26.74 2.36
C LEU A 176 29.51 26.42 3.57
N PRO A 177 28.27 26.92 3.65
CA PRO A 177 27.33 26.64 4.73
C PRO A 177 26.74 25.23 4.60
N LEU A 178 27.59 24.22 4.76
CA LEU A 178 27.23 22.82 4.55
C LEU A 178 26.32 22.30 5.66
N ARG A 179 25.20 21.64 5.28
CA ARG A 179 24.32 20.95 6.22
C ARG A 179 24.96 19.75 6.90
N LYS A 180 25.92 19.11 6.26
CA LYS A 180 26.69 17.96 6.79
C LYS A 180 28.19 18.18 6.60
N ALA A 181 28.97 17.63 7.52
CA ALA A 181 30.42 17.56 7.34
C ALA A 181 30.77 16.74 6.08
N LEU A 182 31.85 17.12 5.42
CA LEU A 182 32.36 16.42 4.25
C LEU A 182 32.90 15.03 4.65
N ALA A 183 32.60 14.01 3.85
CA ALA A 183 33.07 12.64 4.05
C ALA A 183 34.37 12.34 3.28
N PHE A 184 34.68 13.16 2.26
CA PHE A 184 35.82 12.96 1.35
C PHE A 184 36.77 14.16 1.41
N ASP A 185 38.03 13.96 1.07
CA ASP A 185 39.05 14.97 1.11
C ASP A 185 39.36 15.56 -0.28
N GLU A 186 39.01 14.86 -1.34
CA GLU A 186 39.27 15.21 -2.74
C GLU A 186 38.03 14.91 -3.60
N ASP A 187 37.96 15.49 -4.80
CA ASP A 187 36.93 15.26 -5.82
C ASP A 187 35.49 15.49 -5.27
N ILE A 188 35.26 16.68 -4.69
CA ILE A 188 34.03 16.97 -3.96
C ILE A 188 33.09 17.81 -4.82
N THR A 189 31.91 17.27 -5.11
CA THR A 189 30.82 18.03 -5.73
C THR A 189 29.84 18.50 -4.66
N ILE A 190 29.60 19.81 -4.61
CA ILE A 190 28.64 20.45 -3.70
C ILE A 190 27.44 20.96 -4.48
N VAL A 191 26.25 20.65 -3.98
CA VAL A 191 24.97 21.15 -4.52
C VAL A 191 24.32 22.07 -3.48
N CYS A 192 24.07 23.32 -3.86
CA CYS A 192 23.36 24.29 -3.04
C CYS A 192 22.06 24.75 -3.73
N VAL A 193 20.96 24.81 -2.99
CA VAL A 193 19.68 25.34 -3.46
C VAL A 193 19.52 26.76 -2.93
N GLY A 194 19.52 27.76 -3.81
CA GLY A 194 19.49 29.16 -3.46
C GLY A 194 20.85 29.83 -3.60
N SER A 195 21.04 30.98 -2.90
CA SER A 195 22.32 31.66 -2.88
C SER A 195 23.34 30.87 -2.05
N VAL A 196 24.62 30.94 -2.44
CA VAL A 196 25.68 30.24 -1.71
C VAL A 196 25.84 30.76 -0.27
N ASP A 197 25.52 32.05 -0.01
CA ASP A 197 25.67 32.67 1.32
C ASP A 197 24.52 32.30 2.26
N ASN A 198 23.33 31.99 1.73
CA ASN A 198 22.16 31.62 2.51
C ASN A 198 21.28 30.63 1.73
N PRO A 199 21.76 29.39 1.55
CA PRO A 199 21.02 28.38 0.81
C PRO A 199 19.90 27.76 1.65
N ALA A 200 18.84 27.29 0.99
CA ALA A 200 17.83 26.44 1.60
C ALA A 200 18.39 25.03 1.93
N ASP A 201 19.36 24.56 1.15
CA ASP A 201 20.20 23.39 1.43
C ASP A 201 21.55 23.57 0.74
N CYS A 202 22.62 23.01 1.34
CA CYS A 202 23.95 22.95 0.75
C CYS A 202 24.67 21.71 1.29
N VAL A 203 25.03 20.78 0.40
CA VAL A 203 25.58 19.47 0.81
C VAL A 203 26.41 18.85 -0.31
N ALA A 204 27.36 17.99 0.06
CA ALA A 204 28.09 17.16 -0.90
C ALA A 204 27.13 16.15 -1.54
N CYS A 205 27.07 16.17 -2.88
CA CYS A 205 26.17 15.30 -3.64
C CYS A 205 26.69 15.10 -5.06
N CYS A 206 26.71 13.85 -5.53
CA CYS A 206 27.08 13.48 -6.90
C CYS A 206 25.86 13.30 -7.82
N GLY A 207 24.63 13.33 -7.29
CA GLY A 207 23.40 13.08 -8.06
C GLY A 207 23.04 14.20 -9.04
N THR A 208 22.03 13.97 -9.84
CA THR A 208 21.57 14.93 -10.84
C THR A 208 20.48 15.82 -10.29
N HIS A 209 20.53 17.11 -10.63
CA HIS A 209 19.60 18.13 -10.13
C HIS A 209 19.05 18.99 -11.25
N PRO A 210 17.82 19.54 -11.12
CA PRO A 210 17.30 20.53 -12.06
C PRO A 210 18.03 21.87 -11.90
N ALA A 211 17.96 22.74 -12.89
CA ALA A 211 18.61 24.04 -12.86
C ALA A 211 18.04 24.99 -11.81
N THR A 212 16.77 24.83 -11.44
CA THR A 212 16.09 25.65 -10.44
C THR A 212 15.15 24.81 -9.58
N ALA A 213 14.94 25.25 -8.34
CA ALA A 213 14.03 24.61 -7.38
C ALA A 213 12.59 24.51 -7.90
N GLY A 214 12.11 25.48 -8.69
CA GLY A 214 10.78 25.48 -9.26
C GLY A 214 10.50 24.30 -10.19
N GLN A 215 11.55 23.73 -10.80
CA GLN A 215 11.42 22.55 -11.65
C GLN A 215 11.10 21.27 -10.84
N VAL A 216 11.26 21.25 -9.54
CA VAL A 216 10.78 20.17 -8.64
C VAL A 216 9.25 20.08 -8.68
N GLY A 217 8.55 21.21 -8.84
CA GLY A 217 7.11 21.28 -8.88
C GLY A 217 6.47 21.27 -7.49
N MET A 218 6.47 20.14 -6.79
CA MET A 218 5.96 20.02 -5.42
C MET A 218 6.62 18.88 -4.65
N VAL A 219 6.57 18.97 -3.33
CA VAL A 219 6.88 17.87 -2.41
C VAL A 219 5.64 17.58 -1.56
N LYS A 220 5.33 16.29 -1.35
CA LYS A 220 4.24 15.83 -0.50
C LYS A 220 4.71 14.79 0.49
N ILE A 221 4.53 15.05 1.78
CA ILE A 221 4.79 14.08 2.86
C ILE A 221 3.52 13.25 3.10
N TYR A 222 3.67 11.93 3.19
CA TYR A 222 2.55 11.02 3.38
C TYR A 222 2.48 10.45 4.79
N LYS A 223 3.64 10.21 5.43
CA LYS A 223 3.72 9.50 6.70
C LYS A 223 5.00 9.82 7.44
N VAL A 224 4.92 9.74 8.76
CA VAL A 224 6.07 9.79 9.68
C VAL A 224 6.01 8.56 10.58
N GLU A 225 7.10 7.82 10.69
CA GLU A 225 7.23 6.65 11.56
C GLU A 225 8.52 6.69 12.37
N SER A 226 8.49 6.12 13.57
CA SER A 226 9.71 5.85 14.33
C SER A 226 10.51 4.71 13.67
N ASN A 227 11.81 4.90 13.45
CA ASN A 227 12.70 3.92 12.85
C ASN A 227 14.07 3.91 13.56
N LYS A 228 14.34 2.87 14.36
CA LYS A 228 15.66 2.64 15.01
C LYS A 228 16.23 3.87 15.73
N GLY A 229 15.39 4.58 16.49
CA GLY A 229 15.78 5.80 17.21
C GLY A 229 15.77 7.08 16.36
N MET A 230 15.43 6.98 15.10
CA MET A 230 15.22 8.08 14.14
C MET A 230 13.76 8.14 13.72
N PHE A 231 13.44 9.05 12.81
CA PHE A 231 12.10 9.21 12.22
C PHE A 231 12.18 9.04 10.71
N ARG A 232 11.47 8.04 10.19
CA ARG A 232 11.34 7.83 8.76
C ARG A 232 10.20 8.65 8.21
N ILE A 233 10.52 9.49 7.24
CA ILE A 233 9.60 10.33 6.52
C ILE A 233 9.34 9.71 5.15
N TYR A 234 8.08 9.38 4.86
CA TYR A 234 7.64 8.90 3.56
C TYR A 234 7.10 10.08 2.76
N PHE A 235 7.61 10.27 1.57
CA PHE A 235 7.25 11.42 0.74
C PHE A 235 7.45 11.14 -0.74
N GLU A 236 6.98 12.05 -1.56
CA GLU A 236 7.25 12.07 -2.99
C GLU A 236 7.41 13.51 -3.48
N ALA A 237 8.04 13.66 -4.64
CA ALA A 237 8.24 14.96 -5.28
C ALA A 237 7.85 14.91 -6.76
N GLY A 238 7.73 16.10 -7.37
CA GLY A 238 7.52 16.25 -8.81
C GLY A 238 6.19 15.73 -9.31
N GLU A 239 6.22 15.22 -10.51
CA GLU A 239 5.02 14.67 -11.18
C GLU A 239 4.42 13.51 -10.40
N ARG A 240 5.24 12.66 -9.76
CA ARG A 240 4.75 11.54 -8.95
C ARG A 240 3.93 12.02 -7.76
N ALA A 241 4.39 13.04 -7.05
CA ALA A 241 3.64 13.64 -5.94
C ALA A 241 2.29 14.19 -6.43
N PHE A 242 2.27 14.84 -7.59
CA PHE A 242 1.04 15.37 -8.18
C PHE A 242 0.06 14.26 -8.57
N ARG A 243 0.52 13.20 -9.25
CA ARG A 243 -0.32 12.06 -9.64
C ARG A 243 -0.93 11.38 -8.42
N GLN A 244 -0.14 11.09 -7.40
CA GLN A 244 -0.63 10.48 -6.16
C GLN A 244 -1.59 11.40 -5.40
N TYR A 245 -1.42 12.73 -5.48
CA TYR A 245 -2.38 13.68 -4.95
C TYR A 245 -3.71 13.62 -5.71
N GLN A 246 -3.67 13.59 -7.05
CA GLN A 246 -4.87 13.44 -7.88
C GLN A 246 -5.64 12.15 -7.54
N GLU A 247 -4.97 11.01 -7.47
CA GLU A 247 -5.62 9.74 -7.11
C GLU A 247 -6.37 9.82 -5.77
N ARG A 248 -5.78 10.46 -4.77
CA ARG A 248 -6.44 10.67 -3.47
C ARG A 248 -7.61 11.63 -3.56
N PHE A 249 -7.49 12.66 -4.38
CA PHE A 249 -8.56 13.60 -4.64
C PHE A 249 -9.74 12.94 -5.35
N ASP A 250 -9.48 12.08 -6.32
CA ASP A 250 -10.51 11.32 -7.03
C ASP A 250 -11.28 10.40 -6.07
N VAL A 251 -10.58 9.68 -5.18
CA VAL A 251 -11.22 8.86 -4.14
C VAL A 251 -12.08 9.72 -3.21
N LEU A 252 -11.59 10.90 -2.82
CA LEU A 252 -12.33 11.84 -1.99
C LEU A 252 -13.61 12.32 -2.69
N THR A 253 -13.51 12.68 -3.96
CA THR A 253 -14.66 13.08 -4.79
C THR A 253 -15.70 11.96 -4.89
N ILE A 254 -15.28 10.71 -5.04
CA ILE A 254 -16.19 9.56 -5.03
C ILE A 254 -16.94 9.45 -3.67
N LEU A 255 -16.25 9.67 -2.56
CA LEU A 255 -16.84 9.62 -1.23
C LEU A 255 -17.83 10.78 -1.02
N GLU A 256 -17.49 12.00 -1.45
CA GLU A 256 -18.37 13.17 -1.42
C GLU A 256 -19.68 12.90 -2.17
N ASN A 257 -19.58 12.34 -3.38
CA ASN A 257 -20.75 11.97 -4.17
C ASN A 257 -21.59 10.87 -3.51
N LYS A 258 -20.97 9.83 -2.95
CA LYS A 258 -21.68 8.73 -2.27
C LYS A 258 -22.41 9.18 -1.01
N LEU A 259 -21.86 10.15 -0.29
CA LEU A 259 -22.43 10.68 0.94
C LEU A 259 -23.29 11.92 0.70
N SER A 260 -23.35 12.43 -0.56
CA SER A 260 -24.00 13.69 -0.90
C SER A 260 -23.54 14.82 0.02
N ALA A 261 -22.21 14.97 0.16
CA ALA A 261 -21.54 15.89 1.07
C ALA A 261 -20.51 16.73 0.31
N GLY A 262 -20.25 17.95 0.78
CA GLY A 262 -19.05 18.67 0.40
C GLY A 262 -17.86 18.29 1.30
N PHE A 263 -16.67 18.73 0.94
CA PHE A 263 -15.45 18.43 1.71
C PHE A 263 -15.58 18.80 3.21
N SER A 264 -16.20 19.95 3.51
CA SER A 264 -16.32 20.48 4.89
C SER A 264 -17.21 19.64 5.80
N ASP A 265 -18.23 18.98 5.25
CA ASP A 265 -19.24 18.24 6.00
C ASP A 265 -19.19 16.72 5.75
N LEU A 266 -18.16 16.25 5.02
CA LEU A 266 -17.99 14.85 4.66
C LEU A 266 -17.91 13.93 5.88
N MET A 267 -17.13 14.32 6.89
CA MET A 267 -16.96 13.53 8.11
C MET A 267 -18.24 13.48 8.94
N ASP A 268 -18.94 14.60 9.07
CA ASP A 268 -20.21 14.68 9.79
C ASP A 268 -21.27 13.78 9.13
N LYS A 269 -21.31 13.77 7.78
CA LYS A 269 -22.23 12.89 7.02
C LYS A 269 -21.86 11.41 7.18
N TYR A 270 -20.56 11.09 7.17
CA TYR A 270 -20.11 9.74 7.41
C TYR A 270 -20.51 9.25 8.82
N GLU A 271 -20.27 10.05 9.85
CA GLU A 271 -20.62 9.73 11.23
C GLU A 271 -22.13 9.57 11.42
N ALA A 272 -22.92 10.48 10.83
CA ALA A 272 -24.38 10.36 10.84
C ALA A 272 -24.87 9.09 10.14
N GLN A 273 -24.23 8.66 9.05
CA GLN A 273 -24.56 7.41 8.39
C GLN A 273 -24.19 6.20 9.26
N GLN A 274 -23.05 6.22 9.93
CA GLN A 274 -22.65 5.14 10.86
C GLN A 274 -23.64 4.98 12.01
N GLU A 275 -24.12 6.08 12.58
CA GLU A 275 -25.12 6.03 13.66
C GLU A 275 -26.48 5.47 13.16
N LYS A 276 -26.95 5.86 11.96
CA LYS A 276 -28.13 5.25 11.34
C LYS A 276 -28.00 3.74 11.13
N VAL A 277 -26.83 3.29 10.69
CA VAL A 277 -26.54 1.85 10.51
C VAL A 277 -26.61 1.12 11.86
N LYS A 278 -26.04 1.72 12.92
CA LYS A 278 -26.07 1.17 14.27
C LYS A 278 -27.49 1.10 14.83
N GLU A 279 -28.28 2.17 14.67
CA GLU A 279 -29.70 2.19 15.05
C GLU A 279 -30.51 1.11 14.31
N SER A 280 -30.31 0.99 12.99
CA SER A 280 -31.00 -0.03 12.19
C SER A 280 -30.64 -1.45 12.64
N LYS A 281 -29.37 -1.70 12.97
CA LYS A 281 -28.94 -3.00 13.53
C LYS A 281 -29.58 -3.29 14.86
N ASN A 282 -29.70 -2.30 15.75
CA ASN A 282 -30.36 -2.43 17.03
C ASN A 282 -31.87 -2.71 16.87
N GLN A 283 -32.55 -1.98 15.97
CA GLN A 283 -33.96 -2.22 15.67
C GLN A 283 -34.18 -3.62 15.12
N LEU A 284 -33.35 -4.05 14.18
CA LEU A 284 -33.39 -5.42 13.64
C LEU A 284 -33.20 -6.48 14.72
N TYR A 285 -32.25 -6.26 15.65
CA TYR A 285 -32.03 -7.17 16.79
C TYR A 285 -33.28 -7.28 17.68
N HIS A 286 -33.91 -6.17 18.03
CA HIS A 286 -35.14 -6.17 18.83
C HIS A 286 -36.32 -6.82 18.12
N LEU A 287 -36.49 -6.53 16.80
CA LEU A 287 -37.53 -7.17 15.99
C LEU A 287 -37.32 -8.68 15.91
N LYS A 288 -36.09 -9.13 15.66
CA LYS A 288 -35.75 -10.58 15.67
C LYS A 288 -36.09 -11.23 17.00
N LYS A 289 -35.72 -10.61 18.13
CA LYS A 289 -36.10 -11.13 19.45
C LYS A 289 -37.61 -11.24 19.65
N ALA A 290 -38.34 -10.25 19.20
CA ALA A 290 -39.83 -10.27 19.28
C ALA A 290 -40.40 -11.41 18.43
N VAL A 291 -39.89 -11.60 17.21
CA VAL A 291 -40.29 -12.70 16.32
C VAL A 291 -39.96 -14.05 16.97
N ILE A 292 -38.73 -14.24 17.47
CA ILE A 292 -38.30 -15.48 18.13
C ILE A 292 -39.27 -15.83 19.29
N LYS A 293 -39.58 -14.88 20.17
CA LYS A 293 -40.53 -15.11 21.28
C LYS A 293 -41.92 -15.49 20.79
N LYS A 294 -42.43 -14.75 19.80
CA LYS A 294 -43.75 -15.04 19.23
C LYS A 294 -43.83 -16.42 18.60
N GLU A 295 -42.79 -16.80 17.82
CA GLU A 295 -42.66 -18.13 17.22
C GLU A 295 -42.60 -19.22 18.30
N ALA A 296 -41.79 -19.03 19.36
CA ALA A 296 -41.73 -19.98 20.45
C ALA A 296 -43.10 -20.15 21.17
N GLU A 297 -43.85 -19.06 21.41
CA GLU A 297 -45.19 -19.12 22.00
C GLU A 297 -46.18 -19.84 21.10
N GLU A 298 -46.17 -19.57 19.77
CA GLU A 298 -47.02 -20.27 18.81
C GLU A 298 -46.73 -21.80 18.79
N ILE A 299 -45.47 -22.17 18.83
CA ILE A 299 -45.03 -23.57 18.87
C ILE A 299 -45.53 -24.21 20.16
N LYS A 300 -45.32 -23.58 21.34
CA LYS A 300 -45.81 -24.08 22.63
C LYS A 300 -47.29 -24.36 22.66
N ASN A 301 -48.09 -23.45 22.06
CA ASN A 301 -49.57 -23.55 22.05
C ASN A 301 -50.10 -24.61 21.05
N ASN A 302 -49.27 -24.99 20.06
CA ASN A 302 -49.67 -25.93 18.99
C ASN A 302 -48.90 -27.25 19.04
N MET A 303 -48.21 -27.52 20.11
CA MET A 303 -47.36 -28.74 20.26
C MET A 303 -48.22 -30.01 20.25
N ARG A 304 -47.98 -30.86 19.27
CA ARG A 304 -48.55 -32.21 19.11
C ARG A 304 -47.40 -33.24 19.33
N PRO A 305 -47.64 -34.55 19.24
CA PRO A 305 -46.63 -35.59 19.48
C PRO A 305 -45.29 -35.40 18.74
N ALA A 306 -45.34 -34.71 17.58
CA ALA A 306 -44.12 -34.14 16.93
C ALA A 306 -44.53 -32.82 16.21
N PHE A 307 -43.73 -31.79 16.34
CA PHE A 307 -43.95 -30.51 15.73
C PHE A 307 -42.86 -30.22 14.72
N ALA A 308 -43.21 -29.88 13.48
CA ALA A 308 -42.26 -29.50 12.43
C ALA A 308 -42.63 -28.13 11.85
N LYS A 309 -41.67 -27.23 11.71
CA LYS A 309 -41.82 -25.93 11.05
C LYS A 309 -40.60 -25.60 10.19
N LYS A 310 -40.85 -25.17 8.96
CA LYS A 310 -39.82 -24.75 8.00
C LYS A 310 -39.69 -23.23 8.01
N TYR A 311 -38.46 -22.73 7.89
CA TYR A 311 -38.11 -21.32 7.84
C TYR A 311 -37.24 -21.03 6.63
N ASP A 312 -37.64 -20.04 5.84
CA ASP A 312 -36.93 -19.63 4.62
C ASP A 312 -36.08 -18.37 4.84
N ILE A 313 -36.43 -17.53 5.83
CA ILE A 313 -35.84 -16.20 6.04
C ILE A 313 -34.97 -16.15 7.30
N LEU A 314 -35.34 -16.90 8.35
CA LEU A 314 -34.59 -16.89 9.61
C LEU A 314 -33.24 -17.62 9.43
N SER A 315 -32.16 -17.04 9.97
CA SER A 315 -30.89 -17.73 10.01
C SER A 315 -30.92 -18.94 10.95
N ILE A 316 -29.99 -19.87 10.78
CA ILE A 316 -29.81 -21.03 11.67
C ILE A 316 -29.67 -20.60 13.14
N ASN A 317 -29.00 -19.46 13.40
CA ASN A 317 -28.84 -18.92 14.75
C ASN A 317 -30.18 -18.40 15.32
N ASP A 318 -30.98 -17.72 14.50
CA ASP A 318 -32.32 -17.27 14.90
C ASP A 318 -33.21 -18.49 15.27
N ILE A 319 -33.15 -19.57 14.48
CA ILE A 319 -33.87 -20.83 14.72
C ILE A 319 -33.36 -21.53 15.97
N LEU A 320 -32.03 -21.53 16.22
CA LEU A 320 -31.46 -22.03 17.48
C LEU A 320 -31.97 -21.25 18.70
N ASP A 321 -32.15 -19.94 18.55
CA ASP A 321 -32.67 -19.12 19.64
C ASP A 321 -34.16 -19.39 19.89
N ILE A 322 -34.97 -19.67 18.86
CA ILE A 322 -36.34 -20.21 19.03
C ILE A 322 -36.30 -21.49 19.84
N GLY A 323 -35.40 -22.44 19.48
CA GLY A 323 -35.25 -23.69 20.19
C GLY A 323 -34.84 -23.54 21.66
N LYS A 324 -34.02 -22.55 22.00
CA LYS A 324 -33.67 -22.22 23.39
C LYS A 324 -34.87 -21.68 24.18
N GLU A 325 -35.70 -20.82 23.56
CA GLU A 325 -36.94 -20.32 24.19
C GLU A 325 -37.96 -21.45 24.45
N LEU A 326 -37.87 -22.55 23.68
CA LEU A 326 -38.74 -23.71 23.86
C LEU A 326 -38.30 -24.66 25.00
N GLN A 327 -37.04 -24.60 25.44
CA GLN A 327 -36.50 -25.49 26.48
C GLN A 327 -37.35 -25.45 27.75
N GLY A 328 -37.55 -26.60 28.37
CA GLY A 328 -38.43 -26.76 29.54
C GLY A 328 -39.93 -26.83 29.19
N SER A 329 -40.29 -26.81 27.92
CA SER A 329 -41.69 -26.85 27.45
C SER A 329 -41.93 -27.89 26.35
N ILE A 330 -40.91 -28.67 25.95
CA ILE A 330 -40.97 -29.64 24.86
C ILE A 330 -41.09 -31.05 25.39
N ASP A 331 -42.30 -31.52 25.56
CA ASP A 331 -42.60 -32.90 25.99
C ASP A 331 -42.35 -33.97 24.94
N THR A 332 -42.13 -33.56 23.70
CA THR A 332 -41.93 -34.42 22.54
C THR A 332 -40.68 -33.99 21.77
N ILE A 333 -40.69 -34.00 20.45
CA ILE A 333 -39.63 -33.42 19.59
C ILE A 333 -40.17 -32.27 18.77
N ALA A 334 -39.45 -31.15 18.77
CA ALA A 334 -39.63 -30.06 17.79
C ALA A 334 -38.56 -30.11 16.70
N PHE A 335 -39.01 -30.19 15.45
CA PHE A 335 -38.15 -30.06 14.26
C PHE A 335 -38.28 -28.66 13.70
N LEU A 336 -37.22 -27.88 13.77
CA LEU A 336 -37.15 -26.56 13.17
C LEU A 336 -36.19 -26.63 11.97
N VAL A 337 -36.71 -26.36 10.79
CA VAL A 337 -35.97 -26.57 9.52
C VAL A 337 -35.57 -25.24 8.92
N HIS A 338 -34.32 -25.10 8.62
CA HIS A 338 -33.81 -24.02 7.75
C HIS A 338 -33.79 -24.53 6.31
N SER A 339 -34.82 -24.15 5.52
CA SER A 339 -35.02 -24.65 4.15
C SER A 339 -33.85 -24.35 3.22
N PRO A 340 -33.26 -23.10 3.21
CA PRO A 340 -32.22 -22.78 2.24
C PRO A 340 -30.95 -23.64 2.34
N SER A 341 -30.70 -24.26 3.49
CA SER A 341 -29.54 -25.16 3.68
C SER A 341 -29.90 -26.59 3.99
N ASN A 342 -31.18 -26.99 3.86
CA ASN A 342 -31.67 -28.32 4.20
C ASN A 342 -31.18 -28.80 5.58
N THR A 343 -31.24 -27.88 6.55
CA THR A 343 -30.75 -28.13 7.91
C THR A 343 -31.95 -28.32 8.87
N VAL A 344 -32.00 -29.45 9.55
CA VAL A 344 -32.98 -29.75 10.60
C VAL A 344 -32.33 -29.54 11.96
N LEU A 345 -32.99 -28.76 12.80
CA LEU A 345 -32.64 -28.60 14.21
C LEU A 345 -33.66 -29.32 15.05
N LEU A 346 -33.22 -30.24 15.90
CA LEU A 346 -34.04 -31.01 16.80
C LEU A 346 -33.92 -30.44 18.22
N PHE A 347 -35.06 -30.30 18.88
CA PHE A 347 -35.12 -29.90 20.28
C PHE A 347 -36.07 -30.81 21.03
N SER A 348 -35.67 -31.23 22.25
CA SER A 348 -36.48 -32.05 23.15
C SER A 348 -35.97 -31.97 24.58
N ASP A 349 -36.87 -31.96 25.56
CA ASP A 349 -36.51 -32.09 26.98
C ASP A 349 -36.47 -33.54 27.44
N LYS A 350 -37.14 -34.46 26.71
CA LYS A 350 -37.25 -35.89 27.09
C LYS A 350 -36.32 -36.79 26.28
N HIS A 351 -36.12 -36.53 25.00
CA HIS A 351 -35.38 -37.39 24.09
C HIS A 351 -33.95 -36.91 23.90
N ASP A 352 -33.03 -37.85 23.60
CA ASP A 352 -31.65 -37.52 23.27
C ASP A 352 -31.51 -37.16 21.78
N CYS A 353 -31.63 -35.86 21.46
CA CYS A 353 -31.53 -35.36 20.11
C CYS A 353 -30.18 -35.68 19.44
N GLY A 354 -29.07 -35.60 20.21
CA GLY A 354 -27.73 -35.93 19.71
C GLY A 354 -27.60 -37.38 19.28
N LYS A 355 -28.16 -38.31 20.03
CA LYS A 355 -28.20 -39.75 19.69
C LYS A 355 -29.08 -39.98 18.48
N LEU A 356 -30.29 -39.40 18.42
CA LEU A 356 -31.20 -39.55 17.31
C LEU A 356 -30.57 -39.09 15.98
N VAL A 357 -29.88 -37.95 15.98
CA VAL A 357 -29.19 -37.47 14.77
C VAL A 357 -28.02 -38.36 14.42
N LYS A 358 -27.19 -38.80 15.37
CA LYS A 358 -26.00 -39.61 15.14
C LYS A 358 -26.36 -40.97 14.53
N GLU A 359 -27.45 -41.58 14.99
CA GLU A 359 -27.87 -42.90 14.54
C GLU A 359 -28.64 -42.90 13.21
N ASN A 360 -29.34 -41.80 12.88
CA ASN A 360 -30.29 -41.77 11.75
C ASN A 360 -29.89 -40.84 10.59
N ALA A 361 -29.12 -39.79 10.81
CA ALA A 361 -28.85 -38.83 9.75
C ALA A 361 -28.08 -39.42 8.56
N SER A 362 -27.12 -40.31 8.84
CA SER A 362 -26.29 -40.95 7.81
C SER A 362 -27.09 -41.88 6.86
N ILE A 363 -28.25 -42.39 7.28
CA ILE A 363 -29.14 -43.26 6.47
C ILE A 363 -29.58 -42.54 5.18
N TYR A 364 -29.77 -41.23 5.26
CA TYR A 364 -30.16 -40.35 4.14
C TYR A 364 -29.02 -39.43 3.67
N GLY A 365 -27.77 -39.86 3.87
CA GLY A 365 -26.60 -39.07 3.45
C GLY A 365 -26.40 -37.78 4.20
N GLY A 366 -27.10 -37.61 5.33
CA GLY A 366 -26.97 -36.42 6.19
C GLY A 366 -25.75 -36.49 7.11
N LYS A 367 -25.30 -35.32 7.55
CA LYS A 367 -24.23 -35.16 8.54
C LYS A 367 -24.75 -34.30 9.68
N GLY A 368 -24.41 -34.64 10.91
CA GLY A 368 -24.87 -33.85 12.04
C GLY A 368 -24.44 -34.40 13.36
N GLY A 369 -24.99 -33.80 14.43
CA GLY A 369 -24.74 -34.19 15.80
C GLY A 369 -25.25 -33.08 16.74
N GLY A 370 -25.06 -33.27 18.02
CA GLY A 370 -25.51 -32.33 19.03
C GLY A 370 -25.41 -32.88 20.44
N ARG A 371 -26.12 -32.21 21.33
CA ARG A 371 -26.26 -32.60 22.76
C ARG A 371 -27.62 -33.25 22.97
N LYS A 372 -27.86 -33.71 24.22
CA LYS A 372 -29.11 -34.40 24.60
C LYS A 372 -30.35 -33.56 24.25
N GLN A 373 -30.35 -32.26 24.59
CA GLN A 373 -31.53 -31.39 24.42
C GLN A 373 -31.64 -30.76 23.05
N SER A 374 -30.55 -30.70 22.26
CA SER A 374 -30.57 -30.10 20.92
C SER A 374 -29.52 -30.72 20.00
N ALA A 375 -29.90 -30.93 18.76
CA ALA A 375 -29.00 -31.43 17.73
C ALA A 375 -29.37 -30.84 16.37
N ARG A 376 -28.46 -30.94 15.41
CA ARG A 376 -28.71 -30.54 14.01
C ARG A 376 -28.25 -31.63 13.05
N ALA A 377 -28.99 -31.76 11.96
CA ALA A 377 -28.60 -32.57 10.82
C ALA A 377 -28.70 -31.75 9.54
N ILE A 378 -27.75 -31.90 8.62
CA ILE A 378 -27.69 -31.20 7.33
C ILE A 378 -27.79 -32.25 6.23
N PHE A 379 -28.64 -32.00 5.24
CA PHE A 379 -28.88 -32.90 4.12
C PHE A 379 -28.56 -32.22 2.79
N THR A 380 -28.32 -33.03 1.75
CA THR A 380 -28.02 -32.52 0.41
C THR A 380 -29.28 -32.15 -0.37
N LYS A 381 -30.45 -32.67 0.01
CA LYS A 381 -31.74 -32.43 -0.63
C LYS A 381 -32.86 -32.28 0.40
N GLU A 382 -33.87 -31.49 0.06
CA GLU A 382 -35.06 -31.27 0.91
C GLU A 382 -35.83 -32.57 1.19
N GLU A 383 -36.00 -33.43 0.21
CA GLU A 383 -36.68 -34.72 0.37
C GLU A 383 -36.09 -35.62 1.48
N TYR A 384 -34.78 -35.51 1.71
CA TYR A 384 -34.09 -36.23 2.78
C TYR A 384 -34.39 -35.65 4.17
N VAL A 385 -34.66 -34.32 4.24
CA VAL A 385 -35.10 -33.66 5.46
C VAL A 385 -36.44 -34.21 5.91
N ASP A 386 -37.43 -34.28 5.02
CA ASP A 386 -38.78 -34.77 5.34
C ASP A 386 -38.74 -36.25 5.73
N THR A 387 -38.01 -37.07 4.95
CA THR A 387 -37.87 -38.51 5.24
C THR A 387 -37.16 -38.79 6.57
N PHE A 388 -36.17 -37.97 6.91
CA PHE A 388 -35.47 -38.05 8.22
C PHE A 388 -36.41 -37.69 9.38
N MET A 389 -37.23 -36.66 9.26
CA MET A 389 -38.20 -36.29 10.28
C MET A 389 -39.23 -37.38 10.48
N ASP A 390 -39.78 -37.94 9.39
CA ASP A 390 -40.75 -39.07 9.43
C ASP A 390 -40.17 -40.31 10.11
N LEU A 391 -38.89 -40.61 9.86
CA LEU A 391 -38.21 -41.74 10.48
C LEU A 391 -38.13 -41.55 12.02
N ILE A 392 -37.74 -40.37 12.45
CA ILE A 392 -37.64 -40.04 13.92
C ILE A 392 -39.04 -40.12 14.53
N GLU A 393 -40.07 -39.56 13.89
CA GLU A 393 -41.44 -39.66 14.40
C GLU A 393 -41.93 -41.09 14.58
N LYS A 394 -41.64 -42.00 13.65
CA LYS A 394 -41.99 -43.43 13.74
C LYS A 394 -41.28 -44.11 14.90
N HIS A 395 -40.08 -43.73 15.28
CA HIS A 395 -39.35 -44.31 16.40
C HIS A 395 -39.88 -43.83 17.77
N LEU A 396 -40.68 -42.77 17.80
CA LEU A 396 -41.20 -42.16 19.03
C LEU A 396 -42.65 -42.58 19.34
N ARG A 397 -43.31 -43.21 18.37
CA ARG A 397 -44.64 -43.83 18.53
C ARG A 397 -44.47 -45.21 19.06
#